data_5a595abbd3c92569a52418094ce8d4fd
#
_entry.id   5a595abbd3c92569a52418094ce8d4fd
#
_cell.length_a   1.000
_cell.length_b   1.000
_cell.length_c   1.000
_cell.angle_alpha   90.00
_cell.angle_beta   90.00
_cell.angle_gamma   90.00
#
_symmetry.space_group_name_H-M   'P 1'
#
loop_
_entity.id
_entity.type
_entity.pdbx_description
1 polymer ?
#
loop_
_entity_poly.entity_id
_entity_poly.type
_entity_poly.pdbx_seq_one_letter_code
_entity_poly.pdbx_strand_id
1 'polypeptide(L)'
;VGIAEEHAVAMASGLARGGARPIFGTYSTFFQRVYDQMAQDVCINNNAAVFLSVGASMYYMNDVTHLGFYDIPIFSNIPNLVFLAPAGLDEYRAVLRWAVAQTRHPVMIRMPVGGYDESPYPVRTDYSDLNTYQVVTEGAEVAIIGAGNFAQLASAAAAELEKEGIRATVINPIFLSGLDTALLERLKEKHRLILTLEDGILDGGFGQKIAAYYGMDTAVRVRCYGLTKEFHDRYDATELAREHHLTAEQIAADTIFALKG
;
A
#
# COMPACT_ATOMS: atom_id res chain seq x y z
N VAL A 1 25.26 -10.04 -6.90
CA VAL A 1 25.19 -9.73 -8.35
C VAL A 1 25.71 -8.32 -8.67
N GLY A 2 26.13 -7.56 -7.66
CA GLY A 2 26.54 -6.16 -7.85
C GLY A 2 25.35 -5.27 -8.23
N ILE A 3 25.62 -4.17 -8.98
CA ILE A 3 24.58 -3.28 -9.51
C ILE A 3 24.05 -3.92 -10.81
N ALA A 4 23.18 -4.92 -10.67
CA ALA A 4 22.63 -5.72 -11.76
C ALA A 4 21.25 -6.28 -11.35
N GLU A 5 20.32 -5.39 -10.99
CA GLU A 5 18.99 -5.75 -10.49
C GLU A 5 18.19 -6.52 -11.55
N GLU A 6 18.34 -6.18 -12.82
CA GLU A 6 17.71 -6.88 -13.95
C GLU A 6 18.12 -8.36 -13.98
N HIS A 7 19.43 -8.63 -13.83
CA HIS A 7 19.94 -9.98 -13.74
C HIS A 7 19.46 -10.70 -12.48
N ALA A 8 19.40 -10.00 -11.34
CA ALA A 8 18.93 -10.57 -10.08
C ALA A 8 17.47 -11.03 -10.17
N VAL A 9 16.60 -10.24 -10.80
CA VAL A 9 15.18 -10.58 -11.00
C VAL A 9 15.03 -11.76 -11.97
N ALA A 10 15.72 -11.74 -13.11
CA ALA A 10 15.69 -12.83 -14.07
C ALA A 10 16.23 -14.13 -13.46
N MET A 11 17.32 -14.05 -12.67
CA MET A 11 17.88 -15.20 -11.94
C MET A 11 16.90 -15.73 -10.88
N ALA A 12 16.25 -14.86 -10.11
CA ALA A 12 15.23 -15.25 -9.13
C ALA A 12 14.06 -15.98 -9.83
N SER A 13 13.62 -15.48 -10.97
CA SER A 13 12.59 -16.15 -11.78
C SER A 13 13.03 -17.57 -12.18
N GLY A 14 14.24 -17.73 -12.73
CA GLY A 14 14.78 -19.04 -13.11
C GLY A 14 14.91 -20.01 -11.93
N LEU A 15 15.39 -19.51 -10.77
CA LEU A 15 15.49 -20.31 -9.54
C LEU A 15 14.11 -20.77 -9.05
N ALA A 16 13.11 -19.88 -9.05
CA ALA A 16 11.74 -20.23 -8.68
C ALA A 16 11.16 -21.28 -9.64
N ARG A 17 11.39 -21.15 -10.94
CA ARG A 17 10.99 -22.15 -11.94
C ARG A 17 11.64 -23.51 -11.70
N GLY A 18 12.87 -23.53 -11.19
CA GLY A 18 13.60 -24.75 -10.77
C GLY A 18 13.14 -25.32 -9.43
N GLY A 19 12.14 -24.73 -8.77
CA GLY A 19 11.59 -25.23 -7.50
C GLY A 19 12.24 -24.63 -6.24
N ALA A 20 13.18 -23.68 -6.38
CA ALA A 20 13.76 -22.96 -5.25
C ALA A 20 12.76 -21.92 -4.68
N ARG A 21 13.13 -21.32 -3.56
CA ARG A 21 12.42 -20.22 -2.92
C ARG A 21 13.30 -18.98 -2.87
N PRO A 22 13.52 -18.30 -4.01
CA PRO A 22 14.37 -17.13 -4.05
C PRO A 22 13.72 -15.95 -3.37
N ILE A 23 14.52 -15.18 -2.66
CA ILE A 23 14.18 -13.88 -2.11
C ILE A 23 15.19 -12.89 -2.66
N PHE A 24 14.73 -11.82 -3.29
CA PHE A 24 15.57 -10.71 -3.72
C PHE A 24 15.07 -9.40 -3.12
N GLY A 25 15.96 -8.66 -2.47
CA GLY A 25 15.64 -7.35 -1.88
C GLY A 25 16.60 -6.28 -2.35
N THR A 26 16.06 -5.11 -2.66
CA THR A 26 16.81 -3.90 -2.94
C THR A 26 15.98 -2.67 -2.60
N TYR A 27 16.53 -1.48 -2.69
CA TYR A 27 15.77 -0.24 -2.49
C TYR A 27 14.69 -0.07 -3.55
N SER A 28 13.55 0.48 -3.12
CA SER A 28 12.37 0.71 -3.98
C SER A 28 12.73 1.43 -5.28
N THR A 29 13.58 2.46 -5.18
CA THR A 29 14.04 3.21 -6.34
C THR A 29 14.78 2.35 -7.39
N PHE A 30 15.49 1.31 -6.97
CA PHE A 30 16.24 0.45 -7.89
C PHE A 30 15.37 -0.60 -8.55
N PHE A 31 14.22 -0.92 -7.97
CA PHE A 31 13.22 -1.75 -8.65
C PHE A 31 12.63 -1.08 -9.90
N GLN A 32 12.71 0.24 -10.05
CA GLN A 32 12.18 0.95 -11.22
C GLN A 32 12.79 0.45 -12.54
N ARG A 33 14.07 0.02 -12.54
CA ARG A 33 14.76 -0.47 -13.73
C ARG A 33 14.40 -1.90 -14.15
N VAL A 34 13.67 -2.63 -13.29
CA VAL A 34 13.39 -4.06 -13.52
C VAL A 34 11.93 -4.34 -13.87
N TYR A 35 11.18 -3.33 -14.27
CA TYR A 35 9.76 -3.47 -14.62
C TYR A 35 9.55 -4.56 -15.69
N ASP A 36 10.37 -4.57 -16.74
CA ASP A 36 10.29 -5.55 -17.82
C ASP A 36 10.54 -6.97 -17.31
N GLN A 37 11.61 -7.20 -16.55
CA GLN A 37 11.94 -8.52 -15.98
C GLN A 37 10.85 -8.99 -15.00
N MET A 38 10.29 -8.08 -14.20
CA MET A 38 9.17 -8.40 -13.33
C MET A 38 7.94 -8.85 -14.13
N ALA A 39 7.61 -8.12 -15.20
CA ALA A 39 6.46 -8.45 -16.05
C ALA A 39 6.71 -9.72 -16.88
N GLN A 40 7.81 -9.75 -17.65
CA GLN A 40 8.07 -10.77 -18.66
C GLN A 40 8.62 -12.07 -18.07
N ASP A 41 9.68 -11.97 -17.25
CA ASP A 41 10.34 -13.17 -16.74
C ASP A 41 9.57 -13.79 -15.57
N VAL A 42 9.03 -12.96 -14.67
CA VAL A 42 8.42 -13.42 -13.43
C VAL A 42 6.91 -13.61 -13.56
N CYS A 43 6.17 -12.55 -13.89
CA CYS A 43 4.71 -12.53 -13.75
C CYS A 43 3.98 -13.25 -14.89
N ILE A 44 4.43 -13.17 -16.14
CA ILE A 44 3.86 -13.96 -17.25
C ILE A 44 3.98 -15.45 -16.96
N ASN A 45 5.11 -15.87 -16.38
CA ASN A 45 5.37 -17.26 -16.04
C ASN A 45 4.80 -17.68 -14.69
N ASN A 46 4.27 -16.72 -13.93
CA ASN A 46 3.76 -16.91 -12.56
C ASN A 46 4.78 -17.62 -11.63
N ASN A 47 6.06 -17.30 -11.77
CA ASN A 47 7.14 -17.90 -11.00
C ASN A 47 7.14 -17.32 -9.56
N ALA A 48 7.00 -18.22 -8.56
CA ALA A 48 6.82 -17.85 -7.15
C ALA A 48 8.14 -17.38 -6.49
N ALA A 49 8.68 -16.25 -6.95
CA ALA A 49 9.79 -15.54 -6.32
C ALA A 49 9.26 -14.46 -5.38
N VAL A 50 10.04 -14.10 -4.35
CA VAL A 50 9.70 -13.06 -3.37
C VAL A 50 10.63 -11.87 -3.56
N PHE A 51 10.05 -10.67 -3.66
CA PHE A 51 10.75 -9.41 -3.86
C PHE A 51 10.49 -8.48 -2.68
N LEU A 52 11.56 -7.92 -2.08
CA LEU A 52 11.46 -7.04 -0.92
C LEU A 52 11.82 -5.61 -1.34
N SER A 53 10.81 -4.73 -1.39
CA SER A 53 10.97 -3.31 -1.69
C SER A 53 11.34 -2.56 -0.41
N VAL A 54 12.64 -2.28 -0.25
CA VAL A 54 13.19 -1.59 0.91
C VAL A 54 13.09 -0.09 0.72
N GLY A 55 12.70 0.65 1.76
CA GLY A 55 12.63 2.10 1.72
C GLY A 55 11.52 2.66 0.82
N ALA A 56 10.48 1.89 0.60
CA ALA A 56 9.27 2.33 -0.12
C ALA A 56 8.42 3.24 0.77
N SER A 57 8.84 4.49 0.95
CA SER A 57 8.18 5.47 1.82
C SER A 57 8.75 6.86 1.63
N MET A 58 7.96 7.88 1.94
CA MET A 58 8.42 9.26 2.12
C MET A 58 9.28 9.47 3.38
N TYR A 59 9.23 8.54 4.33
CA TYR A 59 9.95 8.61 5.60
C TYR A 59 11.33 7.94 5.57
N TYR A 60 11.83 7.52 4.42
CA TYR A 60 13.10 6.81 4.32
C TYR A 60 14.21 7.69 3.72
N MET A 61 14.35 7.73 2.43
CA MET A 61 15.37 8.53 1.75
C MET A 61 14.71 9.74 1.10
N ASN A 62 15.33 10.91 1.27
CA ASN A 62 14.83 12.19 0.78
C ASN A 62 15.69 12.80 -0.33
N ASP A 63 16.69 12.08 -0.82
CA ASP A 63 17.47 12.47 -1.99
C ASP A 63 16.69 12.15 -3.26
N VAL A 64 16.63 13.09 -4.20
CA VAL A 64 15.82 13.00 -5.42
C VAL A 64 16.12 11.77 -6.28
N THR A 65 17.32 11.19 -6.16
CA THR A 65 17.71 9.98 -6.89
C THR A 65 17.30 8.68 -6.19
N HIS A 66 16.82 8.77 -4.94
CA HIS A 66 16.50 7.60 -4.11
C HIS A 66 15.07 7.59 -3.55
N LEU A 67 14.17 8.37 -4.16
CA LEU A 67 12.78 8.46 -3.72
C LEU A 67 12.07 7.10 -3.87
N GLY A 68 11.50 6.60 -2.76
CA GLY A 68 10.92 5.26 -2.67
C GLY A 68 9.40 5.19 -2.88
N PHE A 69 8.73 6.29 -3.18
CA PHE A 69 7.26 6.40 -3.18
C PHE A 69 6.60 6.38 -4.57
N TYR A 70 7.34 5.93 -5.60
CA TYR A 70 6.79 5.70 -6.95
C TYR A 70 6.42 4.23 -7.21
N ASP A 71 6.68 3.33 -6.27
CA ASP A 71 6.56 1.89 -6.47
C ASP A 71 5.10 1.41 -6.65
N ILE A 72 4.15 2.05 -5.96
CA ILE A 72 2.74 1.64 -6.05
C ILE A 72 2.23 1.75 -7.50
N PRO A 73 2.30 2.91 -8.18
CA PRO A 73 1.86 3.02 -9.57
C PRO A 73 2.67 2.15 -10.53
N ILE A 74 3.94 1.86 -10.24
CA ILE A 74 4.79 1.05 -11.12
C ILE A 74 4.40 -0.43 -11.04
N PHE A 75 4.28 -1.01 -9.84
CA PHE A 75 4.16 -2.45 -9.67
C PHE A 75 2.74 -2.94 -9.45
N SER A 76 1.86 -2.12 -8.91
CA SER A 76 0.48 -2.55 -8.63
C SER A 76 -0.39 -2.79 -9.86
N ASN A 77 0.12 -2.52 -11.06
CA ASN A 77 -0.55 -2.76 -12.33
C ASN A 77 -0.01 -3.98 -13.10
N ILE A 78 1.01 -4.67 -12.58
CA ILE A 78 1.54 -5.87 -13.26
C ILE A 78 0.61 -7.05 -12.96
N PRO A 79 0.03 -7.69 -14.00
CA PRO A 79 -0.81 -8.88 -13.81
C PRO A 79 -0.05 -10.01 -13.09
N ASN A 80 -0.77 -10.79 -12.29
CA ASN A 80 -0.26 -11.91 -11.49
C ASN A 80 0.69 -11.54 -10.34
N LEU A 81 1.18 -10.32 -10.25
CA LEU A 81 1.98 -9.88 -9.11
C LEU A 81 1.09 -9.66 -7.89
N VAL A 82 1.40 -10.37 -6.80
CA VAL A 82 0.80 -10.08 -5.48
C VAL A 82 1.66 -9.02 -4.80
N PHE A 83 1.17 -7.80 -4.72
CA PHE A 83 1.89 -6.68 -4.14
C PHE A 83 1.29 -6.30 -2.79
N LEU A 84 2.08 -6.38 -1.72
CA LEU A 84 1.65 -6.27 -0.34
C LEU A 84 2.34 -5.09 0.37
N ALA A 85 1.57 -4.36 1.17
CA ALA A 85 2.06 -3.27 2.03
C ALA A 85 1.66 -3.53 3.49
N PRO A 86 2.50 -4.22 4.27
CA PRO A 86 2.25 -4.45 5.70
C PRO A 86 2.25 -3.15 6.51
N ALA A 87 1.42 -3.11 7.55
CA ALA A 87 1.24 -1.97 8.44
C ALA A 87 2.31 -1.84 9.55
N GLY A 88 3.07 -2.91 9.80
CA GLY A 88 4.13 -2.96 10.80
C GLY A 88 5.07 -4.14 10.57
N LEU A 89 6.14 -4.25 11.37
CA LEU A 89 7.15 -5.30 11.21
C LEU A 89 6.65 -6.70 11.56
N ASP A 90 5.71 -6.82 12.49
CA ASP A 90 5.08 -8.08 12.84
C ASP A 90 4.21 -8.62 11.68
N GLU A 91 3.42 -7.75 11.03
CA GLU A 91 2.67 -8.10 9.83
C GLU A 91 3.62 -8.38 8.65
N TYR A 92 4.68 -7.60 8.48
CA TYR A 92 5.72 -7.87 7.50
C TYR A 92 6.33 -9.27 7.66
N ARG A 93 6.65 -9.67 8.90
CA ARG A 93 7.15 -11.01 9.21
C ARG A 93 6.14 -12.11 8.86
N ALA A 94 4.86 -11.88 9.13
CA ALA A 94 3.79 -12.83 8.80
C ALA A 94 3.60 -12.97 7.29
N VAL A 95 3.54 -11.84 6.57
CA VAL A 95 3.47 -11.77 5.10
C VAL A 95 4.67 -12.47 4.47
N LEU A 96 5.89 -12.20 4.97
CA LEU A 96 7.11 -12.81 4.44
C LEU A 96 7.11 -14.34 4.63
N ARG A 97 6.71 -14.84 5.81
CA ARG A 97 6.59 -16.28 6.05
C ARG A 97 5.61 -16.93 5.09
N TRP A 98 4.44 -16.32 4.91
CA TRP A 98 3.45 -16.79 3.94
C TRP A 98 4.00 -16.75 2.51
N ALA A 99 4.61 -15.65 2.08
CA ALA A 99 5.14 -15.48 0.73
C ALA A 99 6.20 -16.52 0.37
N VAL A 100 7.06 -16.88 1.32
CA VAL A 100 8.09 -17.91 1.12
C VAL A 100 7.50 -19.32 1.13
N ALA A 101 6.46 -19.56 1.91
CA ALA A 101 5.83 -20.89 2.02
C ALA A 101 4.97 -21.23 0.80
N GLN A 102 4.27 -20.27 0.20
CA GLN A 102 3.42 -20.49 -0.97
C GLN A 102 4.25 -20.68 -2.25
N THR A 103 3.64 -21.31 -3.29
CA THR A 103 4.31 -21.68 -4.56
C THR A 103 3.55 -21.23 -5.81
N ARG A 104 2.55 -20.37 -5.63
CA ARG A 104 1.53 -20.10 -6.65
C ARG A 104 1.73 -18.76 -7.34
N HIS A 105 2.28 -17.77 -6.62
CA HIS A 105 2.31 -16.39 -7.08
C HIS A 105 3.68 -15.75 -6.85
N PRO A 106 4.15 -14.90 -7.77
CA PRO A 106 5.19 -13.93 -7.47
C PRO A 106 4.67 -12.92 -6.45
N VAL A 107 5.48 -12.59 -5.45
CA VAL A 107 5.09 -11.69 -4.37
C VAL A 107 6.10 -10.57 -4.23
N MET A 108 5.62 -9.33 -4.20
CA MET A 108 6.41 -8.16 -3.83
C MET A 108 5.89 -7.60 -2.51
N ILE A 109 6.78 -7.28 -1.59
CA ILE A 109 6.44 -6.80 -0.25
C ILE A 109 7.13 -5.45 -0.02
N ARG A 110 6.35 -4.42 0.26
CA ARG A 110 6.87 -3.13 0.76
C ARG A 110 7.33 -3.33 2.20
N MET A 111 8.58 -2.96 2.49
CA MET A 111 9.09 -3.03 3.86
C MET A 111 8.59 -1.81 4.63
N PRO A 112 7.91 -1.99 5.79
CA PRO A 112 7.48 -0.87 6.61
C PRO A 112 8.67 -0.03 7.07
N VAL A 113 8.50 1.29 7.12
CA VAL A 113 9.48 2.25 7.60
C VAL A 113 8.80 3.22 8.57
N GLY A 114 9.58 4.03 9.29
CA GLY A 114 9.06 4.97 10.27
C GLY A 114 9.00 4.44 11.70
N GLY A 115 9.66 3.30 11.99
CA GLY A 115 9.84 2.79 13.36
C GLY A 115 8.64 2.06 13.94
N TYR A 116 7.75 1.53 13.11
CA TYR A 116 6.61 0.74 13.55
C TYR A 116 7.00 -0.73 13.72
N ASP A 117 7.25 -1.16 14.96
CA ASP A 117 7.53 -2.56 15.26
C ASP A 117 6.27 -3.43 15.25
N GLU A 118 5.15 -2.89 15.70
CA GLU A 118 3.86 -3.57 15.76
C GLU A 118 2.85 -2.97 14.78
N SER A 119 2.02 -3.84 14.19
CA SER A 119 0.86 -3.41 13.45
C SER A 119 -0.18 -2.79 14.42
N PRO A 120 -0.89 -1.72 14.03
CA PRO A 120 -1.98 -1.18 14.84
C PRO A 120 -3.19 -2.13 14.92
N TYR A 121 -3.12 -3.28 14.27
CA TYR A 121 -4.21 -4.24 14.09
C TYR A 121 -3.74 -5.66 14.38
N PRO A 122 -4.67 -6.60 14.70
CA PRO A 122 -4.35 -8.02 14.78
C PRO A 122 -3.81 -8.55 13.45
N VAL A 123 -2.66 -9.20 13.50
CA VAL A 123 -1.94 -9.69 12.32
C VAL A 123 -2.55 -11.01 11.84
N ARG A 124 -2.86 -11.10 10.55
CA ARG A 124 -3.24 -12.36 9.89
C ARG A 124 -2.02 -13.27 9.71
N THR A 125 -2.25 -14.57 9.63
CA THR A 125 -1.19 -15.56 9.37
C THR A 125 -1.27 -16.18 7.98
N ASP A 126 -2.40 -16.03 7.28
CA ASP A 126 -2.64 -16.51 5.93
C ASP A 126 -3.13 -15.37 5.02
N TYR A 127 -2.55 -15.28 3.85
CA TYR A 127 -2.83 -14.27 2.82
C TYR A 127 -3.22 -14.92 1.48
N SER A 128 -3.67 -16.18 1.51
CA SER A 128 -4.04 -16.95 0.32
C SER A 128 -5.35 -16.46 -0.33
N ASP A 129 -6.23 -15.85 0.45
CA ASP A 129 -7.41 -15.15 -0.05
C ASP A 129 -7.00 -13.75 -0.53
N LEU A 130 -6.57 -13.71 -1.80
CA LEU A 130 -5.95 -12.54 -2.40
C LEU A 130 -6.93 -11.36 -2.49
N ASN A 131 -6.39 -10.16 -2.29
CA ASN A 131 -7.11 -8.89 -2.35
C ASN A 131 -8.23 -8.72 -1.31
N THR A 132 -8.26 -9.55 -0.26
CA THR A 132 -9.20 -9.42 0.86
C THR A 132 -8.65 -8.43 1.87
N TYR A 133 -9.42 -7.36 2.15
CA TYR A 133 -9.05 -6.33 3.11
C TYR A 133 -9.49 -6.70 4.52
N GLN A 134 -8.84 -6.13 5.52
CA GLN A 134 -9.18 -6.31 6.92
C GLN A 134 -9.93 -5.09 7.45
N VAL A 135 -11.20 -5.28 7.84
CA VAL A 135 -11.92 -4.28 8.63
C VAL A 135 -11.42 -4.37 10.07
N VAL A 136 -10.88 -3.28 10.56
CA VAL A 136 -10.26 -3.20 11.88
C VAL A 136 -11.22 -2.63 12.90
N THR A 137 -11.90 -1.56 12.52
CA THR A 137 -12.93 -0.90 13.31
C THR A 137 -14.16 -0.70 12.46
N GLU A 138 -15.32 -1.05 12.99
CA GLU A 138 -16.61 -0.79 12.36
C GLU A 138 -17.14 0.59 12.77
N GLY A 139 -17.62 1.33 11.80
CA GLY A 139 -18.25 2.64 11.96
C GLY A 139 -19.31 2.86 10.90
N ALA A 140 -19.66 4.14 10.69
CA ALA A 140 -20.60 4.55 9.65
C ALA A 140 -20.20 5.92 9.10
N GLU A 141 -20.82 6.34 7.99
CA GLU A 141 -20.60 7.59 7.25
C GLU A 141 -19.22 7.74 6.61
N VAL A 142 -18.14 7.42 7.31
CA VAL A 142 -16.76 7.54 6.85
C VAL A 142 -16.04 6.21 6.93
N ALA A 143 -15.38 5.79 5.85
CA ALA A 143 -14.42 4.69 5.87
C ALA A 143 -13.02 5.21 5.54
N ILE A 144 -12.00 4.79 6.28
CA ILE A 144 -10.60 5.18 6.08
C ILE A 144 -9.80 3.93 5.74
N ILE A 145 -9.23 3.89 4.54
CA ILE A 145 -8.43 2.79 4.04
C ILE A 145 -6.97 3.24 4.03
N GLY A 146 -6.18 2.77 5.00
CA GLY A 146 -4.77 3.17 5.16
C GLY A 146 -3.81 2.08 4.68
N ALA A 147 -3.05 2.35 3.62
CA ALA A 147 -2.12 1.41 3.01
C ALA A 147 -0.74 1.43 3.68
N GLY A 148 -0.24 0.26 4.07
CA GLY A 148 1.10 0.10 4.63
C GLY A 148 1.36 0.98 5.86
N ASN A 149 2.39 1.80 5.82
CA ASN A 149 2.73 2.74 6.91
C ASN A 149 1.57 3.65 7.31
N PHE A 150 0.66 3.98 6.38
CA PHE A 150 -0.47 4.87 6.64
C PHE A 150 -1.65 4.16 7.32
N ALA A 151 -1.54 2.90 7.66
CA ALA A 151 -2.44 2.24 8.60
C ALA A 151 -2.43 2.89 9.99
N GLN A 152 -1.27 3.34 10.46
CA GLN A 152 -1.13 4.10 11.72
C GLN A 152 -1.83 5.46 11.60
N LEU A 153 -1.62 6.16 10.48
CA LEU A 153 -2.26 7.45 10.22
C LEU A 153 -3.79 7.31 10.11
N ALA A 154 -4.29 6.23 9.50
CA ALA A 154 -5.73 5.94 9.42
C ALA A 154 -6.35 5.76 10.81
N SER A 155 -5.68 5.03 11.70
CA SER A 155 -6.12 4.85 13.08
C SER A 155 -6.09 6.15 13.88
N ALA A 156 -5.05 6.97 13.70
CA ALA A 156 -4.96 8.28 14.35
C ALA A 156 -6.04 9.25 13.86
N ALA A 157 -6.28 9.31 12.56
CA ALA A 157 -7.35 10.15 11.98
C ALA A 157 -8.74 9.71 12.45
N ALA A 158 -8.99 8.40 12.57
CA ALA A 158 -10.24 7.89 13.15
C ALA A 158 -10.41 8.30 14.61
N ALA A 159 -9.33 8.30 15.39
CA ALA A 159 -9.37 8.77 16.78
C ALA A 159 -9.66 10.28 16.90
N GLU A 160 -9.14 11.10 15.98
CA GLU A 160 -9.50 12.53 15.92
C GLU A 160 -10.98 12.73 15.55
N LEU A 161 -11.51 11.96 14.59
CA LEU A 161 -12.93 12.01 14.21
C LEU A 161 -13.85 11.57 15.36
N GLU A 162 -13.43 10.61 16.17
CA GLU A 162 -14.23 10.12 17.30
C GLU A 162 -14.42 11.20 18.38
N LYS A 163 -13.46 12.12 18.57
CA LYS A 163 -13.61 13.29 19.46
C LYS A 163 -14.75 14.22 19.02
N GLU A 164 -15.05 14.23 17.72
CA GLU A 164 -16.13 15.00 17.10
C GLU A 164 -17.44 14.18 16.94
N GLY A 165 -17.50 12.99 17.55
CA GLY A 165 -18.66 12.11 17.51
C GLY A 165 -18.82 11.31 16.21
N ILE A 166 -17.80 11.27 15.34
CA ILE A 166 -17.81 10.53 14.08
C ILE A 166 -17.00 9.26 14.27
N ARG A 167 -17.68 8.11 14.35
CA ARG A 167 -17.03 6.81 14.41
C ARG A 167 -16.78 6.27 13.01
N ALA A 168 -15.54 6.37 12.53
CA ALA A 168 -15.16 5.90 11.21
C ALA A 168 -14.91 4.38 11.18
N THR A 169 -15.19 3.75 10.03
CA THR A 169 -14.68 2.42 9.72
C THR A 169 -13.21 2.53 9.33
N VAL A 170 -12.32 1.74 9.94
CA VAL A 170 -10.88 1.68 9.60
C VAL A 170 -10.58 0.36 8.91
N ILE A 171 -9.86 0.42 7.79
CA ILE A 171 -9.58 -0.72 6.92
C ILE A 171 -8.09 -0.78 6.61
N ASN A 172 -7.48 -1.95 6.83
CA ASN A 172 -6.15 -2.29 6.35
C ASN A 172 -6.27 -3.09 5.04
N PRO A 173 -5.91 -2.54 3.88
CA PRO A 173 -6.03 -3.25 2.60
C PRO A 173 -4.98 -4.33 2.46
N ILE A 174 -3.78 -4.16 2.97
CA ILE A 174 -2.59 -5.02 2.82
C ILE A 174 -2.20 -5.20 1.35
N PHE A 175 -3.14 -5.63 0.49
CA PHE A 175 -2.95 -5.84 -0.95
C PHE A 175 -3.08 -4.52 -1.73
N LEU A 176 -2.07 -4.21 -2.54
CA LEU A 176 -2.06 -3.06 -3.44
C LEU A 176 -2.33 -3.45 -4.91
N SER A 177 -2.23 -4.74 -5.23
CA SER A 177 -2.37 -5.28 -6.59
C SER A 177 -3.82 -5.41 -7.04
N GLY A 178 -4.79 -5.49 -6.12
CA GLY A 178 -6.20 -5.64 -6.45
C GLY A 178 -7.13 -4.99 -5.43
N LEU A 179 -8.43 -5.06 -5.70
CA LEU A 179 -9.48 -4.46 -4.88
C LEU A 179 -10.35 -5.55 -4.23
N ASP A 180 -10.69 -5.37 -2.96
CA ASP A 180 -11.76 -6.12 -2.30
C ASP A 180 -13.12 -5.55 -2.72
N THR A 181 -13.58 -5.95 -3.91
CA THR A 181 -14.83 -5.44 -4.46
C THR A 181 -16.04 -5.80 -3.61
N ALA A 182 -16.00 -6.95 -2.91
CA ALA A 182 -17.09 -7.35 -2.02
C ALA A 182 -17.18 -6.43 -0.80
N LEU A 183 -16.05 -6.05 -0.20
CA LEU A 183 -16.04 -5.06 0.88
C LEU A 183 -16.45 -3.69 0.37
N LEU A 184 -15.90 -3.24 -0.76
CA LEU A 184 -16.21 -1.93 -1.34
C LEU A 184 -17.71 -1.77 -1.64
N GLU A 185 -18.39 -2.84 -2.12
CA GLU A 185 -19.85 -2.81 -2.29
C GLU A 185 -20.58 -2.67 -0.94
N ARG A 186 -20.18 -3.42 0.08
CA ARG A 186 -20.80 -3.30 1.40
C ARG A 186 -20.62 -1.94 2.05
N LEU A 187 -19.50 -1.24 1.78
CA LEU A 187 -19.29 0.10 2.32
C LEU A 187 -20.38 1.09 1.86
N LYS A 188 -20.93 0.95 0.67
CA LYS A 188 -22.01 1.81 0.14
C LYS A 188 -23.26 1.84 1.02
N GLU A 189 -23.51 0.78 1.79
CA GLU A 189 -24.70 0.66 2.61
C GLU A 189 -24.75 1.65 3.78
N LYS A 190 -23.57 2.04 4.29
CA LYS A 190 -23.44 2.84 5.52
C LYS A 190 -22.48 4.03 5.40
N HIS A 191 -21.73 4.13 4.28
CA HIS A 191 -20.69 5.14 4.13
C HIS A 191 -20.97 6.03 2.93
N ARG A 192 -20.85 7.33 3.10
CA ARG A 192 -20.97 8.33 2.02
C ARG A 192 -19.63 8.96 1.64
N LEU A 193 -18.59 8.73 2.46
CA LEU A 193 -17.24 9.23 2.23
C LEU A 193 -16.22 8.14 2.52
N ILE A 194 -15.37 7.87 1.53
CA ILE A 194 -14.25 6.95 1.65
C ILE A 194 -12.96 7.75 1.51
N LEU A 195 -12.08 7.61 2.48
CA LEU A 195 -10.74 8.18 2.47
C LEU A 195 -9.75 7.07 2.17
N THR A 196 -8.81 7.32 1.27
CA THR A 196 -7.68 6.43 1.03
C THR A 196 -6.39 7.15 1.40
N LEU A 197 -5.55 6.51 2.18
CA LEU A 197 -4.27 7.04 2.61
C LEU A 197 -3.16 6.13 2.09
N GLU A 198 -2.24 6.68 1.30
CA GLU A 198 -1.11 5.93 0.76
C GLU A 198 0.20 6.70 0.89
N ASP A 199 1.25 5.98 1.26
CA ASP A 199 2.61 6.47 1.34
C ASP A 199 3.26 6.39 -0.06
N GLY A 200 2.72 7.13 -1.00
CA GLY A 200 3.09 7.13 -2.40
C GLY A 200 2.48 8.30 -3.15
N ILE A 201 2.83 8.44 -4.44
CA ILE A 201 2.21 9.44 -5.30
C ILE A 201 0.77 9.04 -5.66
N LEU A 202 -0.12 10.02 -5.71
CA LEU A 202 -1.54 9.81 -6.04
C LEU A 202 -1.75 9.34 -7.48
N ASP A 203 -0.97 9.87 -8.43
CA ASP A 203 -1.12 9.54 -9.85
C ASP A 203 -0.82 8.05 -10.11
N GLY A 204 -1.83 7.29 -10.51
CA GLY A 204 -1.75 5.84 -10.68
C GLY A 204 -1.67 5.04 -9.38
N GLY A 205 -1.82 5.69 -8.24
CA GLY A 205 -1.73 5.11 -6.91
C GLY A 205 -2.91 4.22 -6.53
N PHE A 206 -2.87 3.71 -5.31
CA PHE A 206 -3.90 2.84 -4.76
C PHE A 206 -5.25 3.55 -4.61
N GLY A 207 -5.22 4.79 -4.10
CA GLY A 207 -6.45 5.59 -3.91
C GLY A 207 -7.17 5.87 -5.22
N GLN A 208 -6.45 6.13 -6.31
CA GLN A 208 -7.08 6.34 -7.62
C GLN A 208 -7.79 5.08 -8.14
N LYS A 209 -7.31 3.87 -7.84
CA LYS A 209 -8.01 2.64 -8.19
C LYS A 209 -9.35 2.52 -7.48
N ILE A 210 -9.39 2.87 -6.19
CA ILE A 210 -10.64 2.90 -5.40
C ILE A 210 -11.57 4.01 -5.92
N ALA A 211 -11.06 5.19 -6.22
CA ALA A 211 -11.84 6.28 -6.80
C ALA A 211 -12.43 5.88 -8.17
N ALA A 212 -11.65 5.20 -9.02
CA ALA A 212 -12.11 4.69 -10.31
C ALA A 212 -13.20 3.62 -10.15
N TYR A 213 -13.10 2.76 -9.14
CA TYR A 213 -14.12 1.76 -8.83
C TYR A 213 -15.49 2.40 -8.53
N TYR A 214 -15.49 3.48 -7.76
CA TYR A 214 -16.72 4.22 -7.42
C TYR A 214 -17.12 5.27 -8.44
N GLY A 215 -16.36 5.49 -9.51
CA GLY A 215 -16.41 6.65 -10.38
C GLY A 215 -17.78 7.06 -10.93
N MET A 216 -18.72 6.12 -11.09
CA MET A 216 -20.11 6.40 -11.53
C MET A 216 -21.11 6.35 -10.37
N ASP A 217 -20.67 6.02 -9.17
CA ASP A 217 -21.53 5.96 -8.01
C ASP A 217 -21.75 7.37 -7.44
N THR A 218 -22.98 7.78 -7.27
CA THR A 218 -23.31 9.12 -6.73
C THR A 218 -23.56 9.11 -5.22
N ALA A 219 -23.67 7.92 -4.61
CA ALA A 219 -23.92 7.78 -3.19
C ALA A 219 -22.64 7.87 -2.35
N VAL A 220 -21.48 7.57 -2.97
CA VAL A 220 -20.18 7.52 -2.30
C VAL A 220 -19.21 8.50 -2.93
N ARG A 221 -18.60 9.34 -2.12
CA ARG A 221 -17.49 10.21 -2.52
C ARG A 221 -16.18 9.59 -2.06
N VAL A 222 -15.13 9.69 -2.88
CA VAL A 222 -13.78 9.21 -2.53
C VAL A 222 -12.84 10.40 -2.46
N ARG A 223 -12.07 10.49 -1.38
CA ARG A 223 -10.97 11.44 -1.25
C ARG A 223 -9.66 10.68 -1.03
N CYS A 224 -8.70 10.93 -1.91
CA CYS A 224 -7.40 10.28 -1.87
C CYS A 224 -6.37 11.22 -1.21
N TYR A 225 -5.57 10.67 -0.31
CA TYR A 225 -4.45 11.33 0.35
C TYR A 225 -3.16 10.59 0.00
N GLY A 226 -2.17 11.32 -0.44
CA GLY A 226 -0.86 10.87 -0.85
C GLY A 226 -0.04 12.03 -1.37
N LEU A 227 1.10 11.77 -1.97
CA LEU A 227 2.00 12.80 -2.48
C LEU A 227 1.61 13.25 -3.90
N THR A 228 1.97 14.48 -4.25
CA THR A 228 1.94 14.97 -5.63
C THR A 228 3.01 14.28 -6.49
N LYS A 229 2.76 14.23 -7.79
CA LYS A 229 3.71 13.68 -8.78
C LYS A 229 4.81 14.69 -9.09
N GLU A 230 5.73 14.83 -8.15
CA GLU A 230 6.84 15.76 -8.22
C GLU A 230 8.14 15.09 -7.76
N PHE A 231 9.28 15.59 -8.23
CA PHE A 231 10.59 15.18 -7.73
C PHE A 231 10.93 16.01 -6.50
N HIS A 232 10.58 15.50 -5.33
CA HIS A 232 11.00 16.11 -4.07
C HIS A 232 12.51 15.87 -3.84
N ASP A 233 13.21 16.85 -3.30
CA ASP A 233 14.63 16.74 -2.99
C ASP A 233 14.94 17.32 -1.62
N ARG A 234 15.64 16.54 -0.80
CA ARG A 234 16.12 16.93 0.55
C ARG A 234 15.04 17.55 1.44
N TYR A 235 13.84 17.01 1.33
CA TYR A 235 12.68 17.46 2.10
C TYR A 235 12.74 16.98 3.57
N ASP A 236 12.10 17.71 4.45
CA ASP A 236 11.68 17.21 5.75
C ASP A 236 10.36 16.43 5.60
N ALA A 237 10.34 15.17 6.05
CA ALA A 237 9.16 14.32 5.86
C ALA A 237 7.94 14.81 6.66
N THR A 238 8.15 15.49 7.79
CA THR A 238 7.06 16.04 8.62
C THR A 238 6.44 17.28 7.94
N GLU A 239 7.28 18.12 7.36
CA GLU A 239 6.82 19.28 6.59
C GLU A 239 6.07 18.84 5.34
N LEU A 240 6.65 17.89 4.57
CA LEU A 240 6.02 17.33 3.38
C LEU A 240 4.66 16.67 3.71
N ALA A 241 4.55 15.96 4.84
CA ALA A 241 3.28 15.40 5.29
C ALA A 241 2.23 16.51 5.56
N ARG A 242 2.63 17.62 6.21
CA ARG A 242 1.72 18.74 6.46
C ARG A 242 1.27 19.45 5.18
N GLU A 243 2.18 19.65 4.23
CA GLU A 243 1.87 20.26 2.93
C GLU A 243 0.83 19.46 2.13
N HIS A 244 0.87 18.13 2.29
CA HIS A 244 -0.03 17.21 1.59
C HIS A 244 -1.25 16.77 2.41
N HIS A 245 -1.51 17.43 3.54
CA HIS A 245 -2.61 17.08 4.46
C HIS A 245 -2.53 15.63 4.99
N LEU A 246 -1.32 15.14 5.20
CA LEU A 246 -1.04 13.78 5.69
C LEU A 246 -0.80 13.76 7.21
N THR A 247 -1.57 14.52 7.97
CA THR A 247 -1.64 14.44 9.44
C THR A 247 -3.03 14.06 9.90
N ALA A 248 -3.15 13.44 11.07
CA ALA A 248 -4.41 12.98 11.61
C ALA A 248 -5.43 14.12 11.76
N GLU A 249 -4.97 15.26 12.27
CA GLU A 249 -5.77 16.45 12.51
C GLU A 249 -6.27 17.08 11.20
N GLN A 250 -5.41 17.15 10.18
CA GLN A 250 -5.79 17.72 8.88
C GLN A 250 -6.80 16.82 8.18
N ILE A 251 -6.57 15.49 8.19
CA ILE A 251 -7.49 14.51 7.61
C ILE A 251 -8.86 14.59 8.31
N ALA A 252 -8.89 14.69 9.63
CA ALA A 252 -10.13 14.82 10.39
C ALA A 252 -10.85 16.14 10.05
N ALA A 253 -10.14 17.27 10.04
CA ALA A 253 -10.71 18.57 9.69
C ALA A 253 -11.30 18.60 8.28
N ASP A 254 -10.56 18.09 7.30
CA ASP A 254 -11.00 17.96 5.92
C ASP A 254 -12.24 17.05 5.80
N THR A 255 -12.28 15.97 6.56
CA THR A 255 -13.40 15.03 6.60
C THR A 255 -14.66 15.70 7.14
N ILE A 256 -14.55 16.39 8.27
CA ILE A 256 -15.67 17.13 8.90
C ILE A 256 -16.20 18.19 7.94
N PHE A 257 -15.31 18.92 7.26
CA PHE A 257 -15.72 19.90 6.25
C PHE A 257 -16.47 19.22 5.09
N ALA A 258 -15.96 18.11 4.57
CA ALA A 258 -16.59 17.37 3.47
C ALA A 258 -17.95 16.76 3.84
N LEU A 259 -18.20 16.46 5.13
CA LEU A 259 -19.47 15.90 5.59
C LEU A 259 -20.57 16.96 5.75
N LYS A 260 -20.20 18.24 5.87
CA LYS A 260 -21.13 19.38 6.04
C LYS A 260 -21.66 19.92 4.70
N GLY A 261 -20.96 19.67 3.62
CA GLY A 261 -21.33 20.04 2.24
C GLY A 261 -21.84 18.85 1.44
#